data_64c9a2a36da5bbcfca3ca3df4e06493b
#
_entry.id   64c9a2a36da5bbcfca3ca3df4e06493b
#
_cell.length_a   1.000
_cell.length_b   1.000
_cell.length_c   1.000
_cell.angle_alpha   90.00
_cell.angle_beta   90.00
_cell.angle_gamma   90.00
#
_symmetry.space_group_name_H-M   'P 1'
#
loop_
_entity.id
_entity.type
_entity.pdbx_description
1 polymer ?
#
loop_
_entity_poly.entity_id
_entity_poly.type
_entity_poly.pdbx_seq_one_letter_code
_entity_poly.pdbx_strand_id
1 'polypeptide(L)'
;MAIKTYRPTTQTLRYRTSVTTDDITSSKPHKALVEGKIRSGGRRNSGDVTMRFRGGGNKRLLRTIDFKRDKHGIPATVTTIEYDPGRSARIALLSYADGEKRYIVQPDGLKVGQKILSGPEADILVGNALPLRNIPPGTTIHNIELKPGKGAQMVRSAGGSAQLVAKEGDYGLVKLPSGETRKVALDCLATIGQVGNVEHENVSLGKAGRKRWMGKMPHNRGVTMNPVDHPHGGGEGKTSGGRHPVTPWGQPTRGYKTRNNKRTDGFIVKDRRKG
;
A
#
# COMPACT_ATOMS: atom_id res chain seq x y z
N MET A 1 12.98 4.76 12.49
CA MET A 1 11.75 4.89 13.34
C MET A 1 11.75 3.77 14.36
N ALA A 2 11.38 4.05 15.61
CA ALA A 2 11.34 3.05 16.68
C ALA A 2 9.88 2.67 17.00
N ILE A 3 9.70 1.46 17.53
CA ILE A 3 8.39 1.03 18.04
C ILE A 3 8.29 1.44 19.51
N LYS A 4 7.24 2.21 19.81
CA LYS A 4 6.88 2.59 21.18
C LYS A 4 5.99 1.51 21.77
N THR A 5 6.41 0.97 22.92
CA THR A 5 5.62 0.11 23.81
C THR A 5 4.98 0.93 24.93
N TYR A 6 3.99 0.38 25.60
CA TYR A 6 3.27 1.06 26.67
C TYR A 6 3.36 0.27 27.97
N ARG A 7 3.33 0.94 29.11
CA ARG A 7 3.24 0.29 30.42
C ARG A 7 1.96 -0.54 30.49
N PRO A 8 1.98 -1.78 31.00
CA PRO A 8 0.84 -2.68 31.03
C PRO A 8 -0.16 -2.35 32.16
N THR A 9 -0.56 -1.07 32.26
CA THR A 9 -1.52 -0.59 33.26
C THR A 9 -2.95 -1.08 32.99
N THR A 10 -3.27 -1.43 31.76
CA THR A 10 -4.54 -2.04 31.36
C THR A 10 -4.28 -3.21 30.41
N GLN A 11 -5.23 -4.15 30.33
CA GLN A 11 -5.11 -5.30 29.43
C GLN A 11 -4.88 -4.89 27.97
N THR A 12 -5.49 -3.81 27.53
CA THR A 12 -5.33 -3.31 26.15
C THR A 12 -3.97 -2.66 25.90
N LEU A 13 -3.36 -2.03 26.90
CA LEU A 13 -2.05 -1.41 26.78
C LEU A 13 -0.90 -2.43 26.82
N ARG A 14 -1.12 -3.59 27.45
CA ARG A 14 -0.12 -4.68 27.51
C ARG A 14 0.37 -5.10 26.12
N TYR A 15 -0.53 -5.18 25.16
CA TYR A 15 -0.24 -5.65 23.80
C TYR A 15 -0.15 -4.53 22.78
N ARG A 16 -0.38 -3.29 23.19
CA ARG A 16 -0.38 -2.15 22.26
C ARG A 16 1.03 -1.73 21.92
N THR A 17 1.28 -1.53 20.63
CA THR A 17 2.46 -0.83 20.14
C THR A 17 2.07 0.29 19.18
N SER A 18 2.95 1.23 18.93
CA SER A 18 2.80 2.27 17.90
C SER A 18 4.17 2.64 17.36
N VAL A 19 4.22 3.08 16.11
CA VAL A 19 5.43 3.69 15.55
C VAL A 19 5.59 5.08 16.14
N THR A 20 6.82 5.51 16.43
CA THR A 20 7.14 6.89 16.81
C THR A 20 6.85 7.84 15.63
N THR A 21 6.65 9.11 15.94
CA THR A 21 6.31 10.15 14.94
C THR A 21 7.41 11.18 14.79
N ASP A 22 8.64 10.82 15.16
CA ASP A 22 9.80 11.73 15.21
C ASP A 22 10.19 12.24 13.81
N ASP A 23 9.81 11.51 12.77
CA ASP A 23 10.00 11.85 11.36
C ASP A 23 8.95 12.86 10.82
N ILE A 24 7.85 13.08 11.55
CA ILE A 24 6.78 13.97 11.11
C ILE A 24 7.11 15.41 11.49
N THR A 25 7.24 16.27 10.48
CA THR A 25 7.59 17.67 10.68
C THR A 25 6.38 18.61 10.68
N SER A 26 5.23 18.18 10.12
CA SER A 26 4.00 18.95 10.12
C SER A 26 2.79 18.07 10.44
N SER A 27 1.91 18.57 11.33
CA SER A 27 0.64 17.91 11.69
C SER A 27 -0.52 18.32 10.78
N LYS A 28 -0.42 19.47 10.10
CA LYS A 28 -1.48 20.01 9.24
C LYS A 28 -1.13 19.78 7.78
N PRO A 29 -2.04 19.18 6.98
CA PRO A 29 -1.82 18.99 5.56
C PRO A 29 -1.97 20.31 4.79
N HIS A 30 -1.35 20.38 3.60
CA HIS A 30 -1.51 21.49 2.68
C HIS A 30 -2.93 21.52 2.13
N LYS A 31 -3.68 22.61 2.44
CA LYS A 31 -5.13 22.69 2.21
C LYS A 31 -5.56 22.46 0.75
N ALA A 32 -4.80 22.99 -0.21
CA ALA A 32 -5.11 22.87 -1.64
C ALA A 32 -4.98 21.41 -2.17
N LEU A 33 -4.25 20.54 -1.47
CA LEU A 33 -4.01 19.15 -1.86
C LEU A 33 -4.84 18.14 -1.04
N VAL A 34 -5.94 18.61 -0.42
CA VAL A 34 -6.76 17.77 0.46
C VAL A 34 -8.22 17.83 0.05
N GLU A 35 -8.82 16.66 -0.07
CA GLU A 35 -10.22 16.49 -0.42
C GLU A 35 -10.99 15.71 0.64
N GLY A 36 -12.29 15.98 0.75
CA GLY A 36 -13.20 15.19 1.59
C GLY A 36 -13.43 13.80 1.01
N LYS A 37 -13.20 12.75 1.80
CA LYS A 37 -13.46 11.37 1.36
C LYS A 37 -14.87 10.92 1.74
N ILE A 38 -15.71 10.69 0.75
CA ILE A 38 -17.01 10.02 0.90
C ILE A 38 -16.77 8.52 1.17
N ARG A 39 -17.56 7.93 2.06
CA ARG A 39 -17.45 6.51 2.43
C ARG A 39 -18.61 5.72 1.82
N SER A 40 -18.27 4.72 1.04
CA SER A 40 -19.26 3.80 0.47
C SER A 40 -19.75 2.71 1.44
N GLY A 41 -19.00 2.49 2.56
CA GLY A 41 -19.32 1.39 3.49
C GLY A 41 -19.24 -0.01 2.86
N GLY A 42 -18.48 -0.16 1.78
CA GLY A 42 -18.39 -1.41 1.02
C GLY A 42 -19.51 -1.62 0.02
N ARG A 43 -20.30 -0.57 -0.29
CA ARG A 43 -21.40 -0.60 -1.25
C ARG A 43 -21.01 -0.05 -2.60
N ARG A 44 -21.67 -0.53 -3.65
CA ARG A 44 -21.63 0.03 -5.01
C ARG A 44 -22.50 1.28 -5.11
N ASN A 45 -22.49 1.93 -6.27
CA ASN A 45 -23.39 3.05 -6.58
C ASN A 45 -24.88 2.64 -6.54
N SER A 46 -25.20 1.36 -6.85
CA SER A 46 -26.53 0.77 -6.74
C SER A 46 -26.96 0.49 -5.28
N GLY A 47 -26.08 0.66 -4.29
CA GLY A 47 -26.38 0.39 -2.88
C GLY A 47 -26.05 -1.04 -2.41
N ASP A 48 -25.80 -1.97 -3.31
CA ASP A 48 -25.48 -3.36 -3.00
C ASP A 48 -24.16 -3.51 -2.26
N VAL A 49 -24.12 -4.37 -1.24
CA VAL A 49 -22.89 -4.65 -0.50
C VAL A 49 -21.99 -5.59 -1.28
N THR A 50 -20.89 -5.06 -1.81
CA THR A 50 -19.88 -5.85 -2.53
C THR A 50 -18.70 -6.26 -1.66
N MET A 51 -18.41 -5.51 -0.61
CA MET A 51 -17.37 -5.82 0.36
C MET A 51 -17.96 -5.81 1.77
N ARG A 52 -18.13 -7.00 2.35
CA ARG A 52 -18.68 -7.16 3.70
C ARG A 52 -17.72 -6.62 4.77
N PHE A 53 -18.25 -6.35 5.95
CA PHE A 53 -17.51 -5.95 7.15
C PHE A 53 -16.71 -4.64 6.96
N ARG A 54 -17.23 -3.71 6.18
CA ARG A 54 -16.70 -2.35 6.00
C ARG A 54 -17.75 -1.34 6.41
N GLY A 55 -17.32 -0.30 7.13
CA GLY A 55 -18.17 0.81 7.53
C GLY A 55 -17.73 1.46 8.83
N GLY A 56 -18.36 2.57 9.17
CA GLY A 56 -17.99 3.37 10.33
C GLY A 56 -16.55 3.90 10.29
N GLY A 57 -15.97 4.09 11.46
CA GLY A 57 -14.60 4.61 11.62
C GLY A 57 -14.50 6.13 11.56
N ASN A 58 -13.31 6.68 11.76
CA ASN A 58 -13.07 8.12 11.77
C ASN A 58 -13.18 8.75 10.37
N LYS A 59 -13.65 10.00 10.27
CA LYS A 59 -13.56 10.79 9.04
C LYS A 59 -12.08 10.88 8.60
N ARG A 60 -11.87 10.79 7.30
CA ARG A 60 -10.52 10.90 6.70
C ARG A 60 -10.55 11.89 5.56
N LEU A 61 -9.57 12.75 5.52
CA LEU A 61 -9.30 13.59 4.37
C LEU A 61 -8.37 12.84 3.43
N LEU A 62 -8.67 12.86 2.14
CA LEU A 62 -7.82 12.29 1.09
C LEU A 62 -6.74 13.31 0.72
N ARG A 63 -5.48 12.87 0.66
CA ARG A 63 -4.39 13.68 0.11
C ARG A 63 -4.20 13.30 -1.36
N THR A 64 -4.12 14.30 -2.21
CA THR A 64 -3.77 14.10 -3.62
C THR A 64 -2.27 13.84 -3.73
N ILE A 65 -1.92 12.61 -4.11
CA ILE A 65 -0.51 12.19 -4.24
C ILE A 65 -0.14 12.14 -5.70
N ASP A 66 0.99 12.71 -6.03
CA ASP A 66 1.58 12.61 -7.35
C ASP A 66 2.21 11.23 -7.56
N PHE A 67 1.47 10.35 -8.22
CA PHE A 67 1.96 9.04 -8.64
C PHE A 67 2.51 9.04 -10.06
N LYS A 68 2.30 10.11 -10.83
CA LYS A 68 2.76 10.19 -12.21
C LYS A 68 4.18 10.72 -12.31
N ARG A 69 4.55 11.65 -11.43
CA ARG A 69 5.86 12.29 -11.44
C ARG A 69 6.20 12.89 -12.81
N ASP A 70 5.20 13.51 -13.44
CA ASP A 70 5.24 14.01 -14.82
C ASP A 70 6.04 15.33 -14.99
N LYS A 71 6.46 15.98 -13.92
CA LYS A 71 7.36 17.14 -13.96
C LYS A 71 8.81 16.69 -14.12
N HIS A 72 9.21 16.48 -15.35
CA HIS A 72 10.59 16.07 -15.66
C HIS A 72 11.54 17.28 -15.69
N GLY A 73 12.78 17.08 -15.20
CA GLY A 73 13.84 18.07 -15.23
C GLY A 73 13.72 19.24 -14.25
N ILE A 74 12.58 19.38 -13.55
CA ILE A 74 12.37 20.48 -12.59
C ILE A 74 12.68 19.99 -11.18
N PRO A 75 13.68 20.58 -10.49
CA PRO A 75 14.02 20.19 -9.12
C PRO A 75 12.93 20.62 -8.14
N ALA A 76 12.61 19.73 -7.22
CA ALA A 76 11.68 19.97 -6.12
C ALA A 76 12.41 19.81 -4.78
N THR A 77 12.12 20.69 -3.82
CA THR A 77 12.68 20.62 -2.47
C THR A 77 11.65 20.00 -1.53
N VAL A 78 12.06 19.06 -0.68
CA VAL A 78 11.23 18.48 0.37
C VAL A 78 11.00 19.51 1.47
N THR A 79 9.75 19.96 1.64
CA THR A 79 9.38 20.97 2.65
C THR A 79 8.95 20.35 3.96
N THR A 80 8.09 19.32 3.92
CA THR A 80 7.57 18.67 5.13
C THR A 80 7.41 17.18 4.91
N ILE A 81 7.47 16.42 6.01
CA ILE A 81 7.06 15.02 6.09
C ILE A 81 5.80 14.94 6.95
N GLU A 82 4.75 14.27 6.44
CA GLU A 82 3.42 14.29 7.03
C GLU A 82 2.80 12.91 7.16
N TYR A 83 1.84 12.80 8.08
CA TYR A 83 0.99 11.63 8.24
C TYR A 83 -0.18 11.65 7.26
N ASP A 84 -0.42 10.54 6.54
CA ASP A 84 -1.62 10.35 5.73
C ASP A 84 -2.50 9.22 6.31
N PRO A 85 -3.74 9.51 6.76
CA PRO A 85 -4.67 8.49 7.25
C PRO A 85 -5.18 7.55 6.14
N GLY A 86 -4.93 7.88 4.86
CA GLY A 86 -5.33 7.10 3.70
C GLY A 86 -4.42 5.91 3.41
N ARG A 87 -3.20 5.93 3.92
CA ARG A 87 -2.16 4.91 3.65
C ARG A 87 -1.32 4.58 4.88
N SER A 88 -0.53 3.54 4.78
CA SER A 88 0.42 3.13 5.82
C SER A 88 1.73 3.92 5.76
N ALA A 89 2.16 4.32 4.56
CA ALA A 89 3.36 5.12 4.33
C ALA A 89 3.18 6.58 4.76
N ARG A 90 4.27 7.25 5.14
CA ARG A 90 4.33 8.71 5.27
C ARG A 90 4.30 9.35 3.88
N ILE A 91 3.98 10.64 3.83
CA ILE A 91 4.03 11.45 2.61
C ILE A 91 4.97 12.62 2.82
N ALA A 92 5.61 13.06 1.74
CA ALA A 92 6.46 14.25 1.73
C ALA A 92 5.84 15.32 0.82
N LEU A 93 5.78 16.55 1.30
CA LEU A 93 5.38 17.70 0.51
C LEU A 93 6.60 18.23 -0.23
N LEU A 94 6.51 18.29 -1.54
CA LEU A 94 7.49 18.88 -2.44
C LEU A 94 7.07 20.30 -2.82
N SER A 95 8.03 21.21 -2.85
CA SER A 95 7.90 22.53 -3.46
C SER A 95 8.82 22.59 -4.67
N TYR A 96 8.24 22.75 -5.84
CA TYR A 96 8.96 22.89 -7.09
C TYR A 96 9.48 24.32 -7.27
N ALA A 97 10.49 24.49 -8.13
CA ALA A 97 11.08 25.80 -8.43
C ALA A 97 10.07 26.79 -9.03
N ASP A 98 9.03 26.30 -9.70
CA ASP A 98 7.92 27.07 -10.26
C ASP A 98 6.82 27.41 -9.26
N GLY A 99 6.99 27.07 -7.97
CA GLY A 99 6.02 27.35 -6.89
C GLY A 99 4.91 26.30 -6.73
N GLU A 100 4.77 25.33 -7.64
CA GLU A 100 3.78 24.26 -7.47
C GLU A 100 4.19 23.35 -6.30
N LYS A 101 3.16 22.87 -5.58
CA LYS A 101 3.35 21.91 -4.48
C LYS A 101 2.68 20.59 -4.81
N ARG A 102 3.36 19.48 -4.55
CA ARG A 102 2.81 18.12 -4.71
C ARG A 102 3.21 17.22 -3.57
N TYR A 103 2.33 16.28 -3.23
CA TYR A 103 2.69 15.21 -2.29
C TYR A 103 3.26 14.01 -3.03
N ILE A 104 4.27 13.39 -2.45
CA ILE A 104 4.79 12.09 -2.85
C ILE A 104 4.74 11.11 -1.68
N VAL A 105 4.83 9.80 -1.98
CA VAL A 105 5.10 8.79 -0.95
C VAL A 105 6.54 8.97 -0.47
N GLN A 106 6.73 9.09 0.85
CA GLN A 106 8.05 9.28 1.43
C GLN A 106 8.91 8.01 1.27
N PRO A 107 10.07 8.07 0.61
CA PRO A 107 11.09 7.03 0.69
C PRO A 107 11.74 6.99 2.06
N ASP A 108 12.27 5.83 2.44
CA ASP A 108 13.08 5.71 3.64
C ASP A 108 14.38 6.50 3.51
N GLY A 109 14.78 7.15 4.60
CA GLY A 109 15.98 8.01 4.62
C GLY A 109 15.82 9.41 4.00
N LEU A 110 14.65 9.75 3.44
CA LEU A 110 14.40 11.10 2.90
C LEU A 110 14.28 12.12 4.03
N LYS A 111 14.99 13.26 3.90
CA LYS A 111 15.01 14.37 4.87
C LYS A 111 14.45 15.65 4.28
N VAL A 112 13.92 16.52 5.15
CA VAL A 112 13.51 17.88 4.77
C VAL A 112 14.72 18.66 4.27
N GLY A 113 14.53 19.48 3.23
CA GLY A 113 15.55 20.25 2.56
C GLY A 113 16.26 19.52 1.40
N GLN A 114 16.10 18.20 1.28
CA GLN A 114 16.68 17.47 0.13
C GLN A 114 15.97 17.85 -1.17
N LYS A 115 16.74 17.88 -2.25
CA LYS A 115 16.25 18.10 -3.61
C LYS A 115 15.93 16.75 -4.26
N ILE A 116 14.82 16.68 -4.96
CA ILE A 116 14.35 15.50 -5.70
C ILE A 116 14.10 15.90 -7.14
N LEU A 117 14.48 15.02 -8.05
CA LEU A 117 14.28 15.18 -9.49
C LEU A 117 13.46 14.02 -10.06
N SER A 118 12.76 14.27 -11.13
CA SER A 118 12.06 13.26 -11.92
C SER A 118 12.46 13.37 -13.38
N GLY A 119 12.64 12.27 -14.06
CA GLY A 119 12.94 12.22 -15.49
C GLY A 119 14.11 11.30 -15.82
N PRO A 120 14.43 11.16 -17.12
CA PRO A 120 15.46 10.24 -17.58
C PRO A 120 16.88 10.67 -17.18
N GLU A 121 17.10 11.96 -16.98
CA GLU A 121 18.39 12.54 -16.62
C GLU A 121 18.62 12.68 -15.10
N ALA A 122 17.66 12.21 -14.29
CA ALA A 122 17.76 12.28 -12.85
C ALA A 122 18.85 11.34 -12.33
N ASP A 123 19.60 11.75 -11.32
CA ASP A 123 20.59 10.92 -10.63
C ASP A 123 19.91 9.75 -9.90
N ILE A 124 20.66 8.66 -9.69
CA ILE A 124 20.20 7.46 -8.99
C ILE A 124 20.26 7.70 -7.47
N LEU A 125 19.50 8.69 -6.99
CA LEU A 125 19.40 9.06 -5.59
C LEU A 125 18.02 8.69 -5.03
N VAL A 126 17.97 8.41 -3.72
CA VAL A 126 16.72 8.05 -3.03
C VAL A 126 15.67 9.15 -3.20
N GLY A 127 14.49 8.77 -3.71
CA GLY A 127 13.37 9.67 -3.96
C GLY A 127 13.25 10.17 -5.39
N ASN A 128 14.30 10.06 -6.21
CA ASN A 128 14.26 10.40 -7.63
C ASN A 128 13.43 9.36 -8.39
N ALA A 129 12.71 9.81 -9.40
CA ALA A 129 11.89 8.94 -10.25
C ALA A 129 12.46 8.90 -11.66
N LEU A 130 12.79 7.69 -12.14
CA LEU A 130 13.40 7.45 -13.44
C LEU A 130 12.65 6.37 -14.22
N PRO A 131 12.75 6.36 -15.55
CA PRO A 131 12.38 5.20 -16.35
C PRO A 131 13.25 3.98 -15.96
N LEU A 132 12.68 2.78 -15.96
CA LEU A 132 13.42 1.54 -15.63
C LEU A 132 14.65 1.34 -16.54
N ARG A 133 14.59 1.88 -17.76
CA ARG A 133 15.70 1.86 -18.71
C ARG A 133 16.98 2.46 -18.12
N ASN A 134 16.84 3.54 -17.34
CA ASN A 134 17.96 4.33 -16.79
C ASN A 134 18.38 3.87 -15.38
N ILE A 135 17.65 2.91 -14.79
CA ILE A 135 17.97 2.37 -13.46
C ILE A 135 18.84 1.13 -13.62
N PRO A 136 20.02 1.03 -12.98
CA PRO A 136 20.87 -0.15 -13.06
C PRO A 136 20.22 -1.38 -12.42
N PRO A 137 20.48 -2.58 -12.94
CA PRO A 137 20.06 -3.84 -12.29
C PRO A 137 20.62 -3.92 -10.86
N GLY A 138 19.89 -4.64 -9.98
CA GLY A 138 20.23 -4.75 -8.56
C GLY A 138 19.65 -3.63 -7.69
N THR A 139 19.25 -2.48 -8.29
CA THR A 139 18.72 -1.33 -7.54
C THR A 139 17.39 -1.64 -6.87
N THR A 140 17.25 -1.16 -5.62
CA THR A 140 15.98 -1.17 -4.88
C THR A 140 15.09 -0.03 -5.35
N ILE A 141 13.85 -0.35 -5.70
CA ILE A 141 12.88 0.59 -6.25
C ILE A 141 11.50 0.43 -5.60
N HIS A 142 10.69 1.48 -5.67
CA HIS A 142 9.30 1.49 -5.23
C HIS A 142 8.45 2.37 -6.17
N ASN A 143 7.15 2.51 -5.91
CA ASN A 143 6.25 3.32 -6.74
C ASN A 143 6.38 3.01 -8.24
N ILE A 144 6.23 1.74 -8.61
CA ILE A 144 6.48 1.25 -9.96
C ILE A 144 5.21 1.38 -10.80
N GLU A 145 5.33 1.92 -12.00
CA GLU A 145 4.26 1.90 -13.01
C GLU A 145 4.09 0.52 -13.64
N LEU A 146 2.89 0.23 -14.12
CA LEU A 146 2.59 -0.95 -14.92
C LEU A 146 2.43 -0.65 -16.42
N LYS A 147 2.14 0.61 -16.72
CA LYS A 147 2.05 1.16 -18.08
C LYS A 147 2.65 2.56 -18.05
N PRO A 148 3.43 2.95 -19.05
CA PRO A 148 4.03 4.29 -19.11
C PRO A 148 2.97 5.38 -18.97
N GLY A 149 3.25 6.40 -18.16
CA GLY A 149 2.41 7.57 -17.93
C GLY A 149 1.10 7.35 -17.15
N LYS A 150 0.82 6.09 -16.73
CA LYS A 150 -0.39 5.80 -15.93
C LYS A 150 -0.23 6.19 -14.46
N GLY A 151 0.98 6.35 -14.00
CA GLY A 151 1.33 6.58 -12.60
C GLY A 151 1.59 5.28 -11.83
N ALA A 152 2.29 5.40 -10.73
CA ALA A 152 2.72 4.28 -9.90
C ALA A 152 1.53 3.46 -9.37
N GLN A 153 1.61 2.14 -9.50
CA GLN A 153 0.56 1.19 -9.09
C GLN A 153 1.07 0.13 -8.12
N MET A 154 2.34 -0.24 -8.20
CA MET A 154 2.95 -1.29 -7.38
C MET A 154 3.89 -0.71 -6.32
N VAL A 155 4.09 -1.45 -5.23
CA VAL A 155 5.07 -1.16 -4.15
C VAL A 155 4.90 0.26 -3.57
N ARG A 156 3.71 0.52 -2.99
CA ARG A 156 3.34 1.82 -2.41
C ARG A 156 3.07 1.80 -0.91
N SER A 157 3.05 0.62 -0.32
CA SER A 157 2.79 0.45 1.12
C SER A 157 4.06 0.70 1.94
N ALA A 158 3.90 1.08 3.21
CA ALA A 158 5.00 1.26 4.15
C ALA A 158 5.95 0.06 4.15
N GLY A 159 7.25 0.32 4.16
CA GLY A 159 8.30 -0.71 4.12
C GLY A 159 8.38 -1.50 2.81
N GLY A 160 7.53 -1.20 1.82
CA GLY A 160 7.55 -1.90 0.54
C GLY A 160 8.80 -1.57 -0.27
N SER A 161 9.44 -2.60 -0.81
CA SER A 161 10.56 -2.49 -1.76
C SER A 161 10.46 -3.57 -2.83
N ALA A 162 10.91 -3.27 -4.02
CA ALA A 162 11.11 -4.22 -5.11
C ALA A 162 12.53 -4.06 -5.65
N GLN A 163 13.01 -5.03 -6.36
CA GLN A 163 14.35 -5.00 -6.96
C GLN A 163 14.24 -5.17 -8.47
N LEU A 164 14.91 -4.31 -9.22
CA LEU A 164 15.13 -4.51 -10.64
C LEU A 164 16.24 -5.56 -10.80
N VAL A 165 15.89 -6.77 -11.21
CA VAL A 165 16.84 -7.89 -11.29
C VAL A 165 17.66 -7.86 -12.57
N ALA A 166 16.97 -7.70 -13.71
CA ALA A 166 17.59 -7.69 -15.03
C ALA A 166 16.76 -6.86 -16.01
N LYS A 167 17.31 -6.61 -17.18
CA LYS A 167 16.61 -5.99 -18.32
C LYS A 167 16.75 -6.94 -19.51
N GLU A 168 15.63 -7.24 -20.17
CA GLU A 168 15.55 -8.16 -21.32
C GLU A 168 14.70 -7.51 -22.42
N GLY A 169 15.32 -7.16 -23.54
CA GLY A 169 14.65 -6.44 -24.62
C GLY A 169 14.00 -5.15 -24.11
N ASP A 170 12.70 -5.00 -24.30
CA ASP A 170 11.92 -3.83 -23.88
C ASP A 170 11.35 -3.95 -22.45
N TYR A 171 11.72 -5.00 -21.71
CA TYR A 171 11.17 -5.26 -20.38
C TYR A 171 12.25 -5.33 -19.29
N GLY A 172 11.94 -4.79 -18.13
CA GLY A 172 12.67 -4.99 -16.89
C GLY A 172 12.05 -6.13 -16.06
N LEU A 173 12.88 -7.02 -15.53
CA LEU A 173 12.47 -8.07 -14.60
C LEU A 173 12.48 -7.49 -13.17
N VAL A 174 11.31 -7.34 -12.58
CA VAL A 174 11.15 -6.77 -11.24
C VAL A 174 10.70 -7.84 -10.26
N LYS A 175 11.51 -8.06 -9.23
CA LYS A 175 11.17 -8.91 -8.08
C LYS A 175 10.37 -8.11 -7.07
N LEU A 176 9.12 -8.50 -6.86
CA LEU A 176 8.18 -7.83 -5.96
C LEU A 176 8.32 -8.33 -4.51
N PRO A 177 7.82 -7.57 -3.50
CA PRO A 177 7.82 -7.98 -2.09
C PRO A 177 7.12 -9.32 -1.84
N SER A 178 6.19 -9.72 -2.72
CA SER A 178 5.50 -11.02 -2.64
C SER A 178 6.36 -12.21 -3.04
N GLY A 179 7.57 -11.99 -3.58
CA GLY A 179 8.42 -13.02 -4.19
C GLY A 179 8.15 -13.28 -5.68
N GLU A 180 7.06 -12.73 -6.23
CA GLU A 180 6.75 -12.81 -7.67
C GLU A 180 7.76 -11.98 -8.48
N THR A 181 8.29 -12.55 -9.56
CA THR A 181 9.09 -11.81 -10.55
C THR A 181 8.22 -11.51 -11.77
N ARG A 182 8.19 -10.23 -12.15
CA ARG A 182 7.29 -9.74 -13.19
C ARG A 182 8.02 -8.89 -14.22
N LYS A 183 7.60 -9.02 -15.49
CA LYS A 183 8.01 -8.14 -16.59
C LYS A 183 7.26 -6.80 -16.49
N VAL A 184 8.00 -5.71 -16.60
CA VAL A 184 7.49 -4.32 -16.66
C VAL A 184 8.21 -3.61 -17.79
N ALA A 185 7.49 -2.85 -18.63
CA ALA A 185 8.10 -2.12 -19.74
C ALA A 185 9.19 -1.16 -19.24
N LEU A 186 10.31 -1.05 -19.94
CA LEU A 186 11.45 -0.22 -19.55
C LEU A 186 11.14 1.28 -19.51
N ASP A 187 10.11 1.73 -20.22
CA ASP A 187 9.68 3.14 -20.22
C ASP A 187 8.80 3.49 -18.99
N CYS A 188 8.39 2.48 -18.19
CA CYS A 188 7.68 2.72 -16.95
C CYS A 188 8.57 3.39 -15.93
N LEU A 189 8.02 4.41 -15.22
CA LEU A 189 8.71 5.10 -14.14
C LEU A 189 8.72 4.26 -12.86
N ALA A 190 9.81 4.36 -12.13
CA ALA A 190 9.94 3.85 -10.76
C ALA A 190 10.73 4.85 -9.91
N THR A 191 10.49 4.86 -8.60
CA THR A 191 11.22 5.70 -7.66
C THR A 191 12.32 4.89 -6.98
N ILE A 192 13.50 5.47 -6.84
CA ILE A 192 14.66 4.85 -6.20
C ILE A 192 14.47 4.76 -4.69
N GLY A 193 14.84 3.62 -4.11
CA GLY A 193 14.81 3.36 -2.68
C GLY A 193 13.60 2.53 -2.23
N GLN A 194 13.43 2.41 -0.92
CA GLN A 194 12.35 1.71 -0.23
C GLN A 194 11.32 2.71 0.28
N VAL A 195 10.05 2.32 0.42
CA VAL A 195 9.03 3.15 1.07
C VAL A 195 9.32 3.26 2.56
N GLY A 196 9.24 4.46 3.11
CA GLY A 196 9.46 4.72 4.54
C GLY A 196 8.40 4.10 5.46
N ASN A 197 8.52 4.36 6.78
CA ASN A 197 7.68 3.79 7.83
C ASN A 197 7.74 2.25 7.90
N VAL A 198 8.94 1.69 7.79
CA VAL A 198 9.21 0.24 7.71
C VAL A 198 8.59 -0.52 8.89
N GLU A 199 8.65 0.02 10.10
CA GLU A 199 8.14 -0.59 11.32
C GLU A 199 6.60 -0.64 11.42
N HIS A 200 5.88 -0.16 10.41
CA HIS A 200 4.41 -0.14 10.43
C HIS A 200 3.79 -1.55 10.51
N GLU A 201 4.43 -2.57 9.97
CA GLU A 201 3.94 -3.94 10.02
C GLU A 201 3.98 -4.55 11.43
N ASN A 202 4.91 -4.09 12.26
CA ASN A 202 5.13 -4.56 13.63
C ASN A 202 4.15 -3.92 14.65
N VAL A 203 3.21 -3.08 14.20
CA VAL A 203 2.25 -2.39 15.07
C VAL A 203 1.13 -3.33 15.52
N SER A 204 1.03 -3.52 16.84
CA SER A 204 -0.11 -4.19 17.47
C SER A 204 -1.18 -3.18 17.89
N LEU A 205 -2.41 -3.40 17.47
CA LEU A 205 -3.54 -2.50 17.76
C LEU A 205 -3.98 -2.57 19.23
N GLY A 206 -3.76 -3.69 19.91
CA GLY A 206 -4.07 -3.90 21.33
C GLY A 206 -5.55 -4.12 21.66
N LYS A 207 -6.49 -3.59 20.87
CA LYS A 207 -7.94 -3.76 21.10
C LYS A 207 -8.77 -3.74 19.82
N ALA A 208 -9.92 -4.43 19.84
CA ALA A 208 -10.86 -4.49 18.72
C ALA A 208 -11.45 -3.13 18.34
N GLY A 209 -11.65 -2.21 19.29
CA GLY A 209 -12.14 -0.86 19.03
C GLY A 209 -11.26 -0.07 18.06
N ARG A 210 -9.94 -0.28 18.06
CA ARG A 210 -9.04 0.35 17.07
C ARG A 210 -9.32 -0.11 15.64
N LYS A 211 -9.64 -1.40 15.44
CA LYS A 211 -10.08 -1.90 14.13
C LYS A 211 -11.39 -1.24 13.69
N ARG A 212 -12.33 -1.03 14.64
CA ARG A 212 -13.58 -0.30 14.38
C ARG A 212 -13.32 1.15 13.94
N TRP A 213 -12.40 1.86 14.59
CA TRP A 213 -12.01 3.22 14.20
C TRP A 213 -11.40 3.28 12.80
N MET A 214 -10.77 2.21 12.35
CA MET A 214 -10.24 2.08 10.98
C MET A 214 -11.32 1.75 9.94
N GLY A 215 -12.58 1.56 10.36
CA GLY A 215 -13.69 1.21 9.48
C GLY A 215 -13.78 -0.30 9.16
N LYS A 216 -13.13 -1.13 9.98
CA LYS A 216 -13.23 -2.60 9.89
C LYS A 216 -14.23 -3.09 10.93
N MET A 217 -15.33 -3.69 10.47
CA MET A 217 -16.34 -4.28 11.34
C MET A 217 -15.95 -5.70 11.77
N PRO A 218 -16.52 -6.23 12.85
CA PRO A 218 -16.34 -7.63 13.25
C PRO A 218 -16.71 -8.59 12.13
N HIS A 219 -16.01 -9.70 12.05
CA HIS A 219 -16.22 -10.72 11.03
C HIS A 219 -16.83 -11.97 11.68
N ASN A 220 -18.02 -12.35 11.22
CA ASN A 220 -18.67 -13.60 11.63
C ASN A 220 -18.12 -14.77 10.81
N ARG A 221 -17.88 -15.89 11.49
CA ARG A 221 -17.45 -17.14 10.85
C ARG A 221 -18.68 -17.84 10.24
N GLY A 222 -18.48 -18.53 9.12
CA GLY A 222 -19.54 -19.27 8.45
C GLY A 222 -20.23 -20.33 9.34
N VAL A 223 -19.48 -20.98 10.24
CA VAL A 223 -20.02 -21.95 11.21
C VAL A 223 -20.99 -21.35 12.23
N THR A 224 -21.07 -20.04 12.39
CA THR A 224 -22.02 -19.36 13.29
C THR A 224 -23.23 -18.80 12.56
N MET A 225 -23.37 -19.12 11.29
CA MET A 225 -24.48 -18.71 10.43
C MET A 225 -25.45 -19.87 10.23
N ASN A 226 -26.64 -19.57 9.70
CA ASN A 226 -27.60 -20.56 9.27
C ASN A 226 -27.20 -21.25 7.97
N PRO A 227 -27.72 -22.45 7.64
CA PRO A 227 -27.37 -23.14 6.38
C PRO A 227 -27.68 -22.34 5.13
N VAL A 228 -28.68 -21.47 5.15
CA VAL A 228 -29.02 -20.58 4.03
C VAL A 228 -27.99 -19.51 3.78
N ASP A 229 -27.25 -19.08 4.82
CA ASP A 229 -26.29 -17.97 4.72
C ASP A 229 -24.87 -18.41 4.36
N HIS A 230 -24.52 -19.66 4.70
CA HIS A 230 -23.17 -20.16 4.49
C HIS A 230 -23.13 -21.69 4.39
N PRO A 231 -22.30 -22.28 3.49
CA PRO A 231 -22.13 -23.73 3.37
C PRO A 231 -21.62 -24.44 4.65
N HIS A 232 -21.05 -23.68 5.60
CA HIS A 232 -20.63 -24.19 6.91
C HIS A 232 -21.66 -23.91 8.02
N GLY A 233 -22.80 -23.36 7.67
CA GLY A 233 -23.87 -23.02 8.62
C GLY A 233 -24.65 -24.23 9.11
N GLY A 234 -25.36 -24.03 10.23
CA GLY A 234 -26.23 -25.04 10.85
C GLY A 234 -25.55 -25.80 11.98
N GLY A 235 -26.29 -26.77 12.52
CA GLY A 235 -25.89 -27.61 13.65
C GLY A 235 -26.22 -27.00 15.02
N GLU A 236 -26.04 -27.78 16.07
CA GLU A 236 -26.25 -27.38 17.47
C GLU A 236 -24.90 -27.15 18.17
N GLY A 237 -24.83 -26.11 18.99
CA GLY A 237 -23.64 -25.77 19.80
C GLY A 237 -22.39 -25.51 18.97
N LYS A 238 -21.28 -26.15 19.34
CA LYS A 238 -19.95 -25.99 18.65
C LYS A 238 -19.78 -27.02 17.55
N THR A 239 -20.51 -26.88 16.45
CA THR A 239 -20.37 -27.75 15.27
C THR A 239 -19.07 -27.49 14.49
N SER A 240 -18.56 -28.55 13.85
CA SER A 240 -17.47 -28.46 12.89
C SER A 240 -17.97 -27.93 11.54
N GLY A 241 -17.05 -27.51 10.66
CA GLY A 241 -17.43 -27.00 9.33
C GLY A 241 -18.03 -28.05 8.38
N GLY A 242 -17.93 -29.34 8.70
CA GLY A 242 -18.50 -30.47 7.97
C GLY A 242 -17.94 -30.72 6.56
N ARG A 243 -17.07 -29.84 6.05
CA ARG A 243 -16.47 -29.88 4.72
C ARG A 243 -15.18 -29.09 4.65
N HIS A 244 -14.47 -29.18 3.52
CA HIS A 244 -13.32 -28.30 3.27
C HIS A 244 -13.70 -26.81 3.39
N PRO A 245 -12.79 -25.95 3.90
CA PRO A 245 -13.06 -24.51 4.04
C PRO A 245 -13.45 -23.88 2.70
N VAL A 246 -14.65 -23.27 2.67
CA VAL A 246 -15.18 -22.58 1.49
C VAL A 246 -15.66 -21.18 1.84
N THR A 247 -15.83 -20.35 0.81
CA THR A 247 -16.48 -19.04 0.91
C THR A 247 -18.00 -19.21 1.01
N PRO A 248 -18.78 -18.15 1.33
CA PRO A 248 -20.25 -18.20 1.27
C PRO A 248 -20.81 -18.64 -0.07
N TRP A 249 -20.06 -18.46 -1.15
CA TRP A 249 -20.43 -18.87 -2.51
C TRP A 249 -19.89 -20.25 -2.90
N GLY A 250 -19.36 -21.02 -1.95
CA GLY A 250 -18.88 -22.40 -2.18
C GLY A 250 -17.48 -22.52 -2.76
N GLN A 251 -16.78 -21.43 -3.02
CA GLN A 251 -15.40 -21.50 -3.54
C GLN A 251 -14.41 -21.96 -2.45
N PRO A 252 -13.52 -22.92 -2.73
CA PRO A 252 -12.44 -23.32 -1.81
C PRO A 252 -11.58 -22.10 -1.39
N THR A 253 -11.29 -21.99 -0.09
CA THR A 253 -10.48 -20.91 0.46
C THR A 253 -9.02 -21.26 0.64
N ARG A 254 -8.66 -22.54 0.54
CA ARG A 254 -7.28 -23.05 0.67
C ARG A 254 -6.87 -23.80 -0.59
N GLY A 255 -5.64 -23.57 -1.04
CA GLY A 255 -5.02 -24.27 -2.17
C GLY A 255 -5.52 -23.87 -3.56
N TYR A 256 -6.74 -23.38 -3.68
CA TYR A 256 -7.32 -23.02 -4.97
C TYR A 256 -6.69 -21.75 -5.56
N LYS A 257 -6.26 -21.80 -6.83
CA LYS A 257 -5.74 -20.63 -7.57
C LYS A 257 -6.92 -19.78 -8.03
N THR A 258 -7.18 -18.67 -7.31
CA THR A 258 -8.30 -17.78 -7.60
C THR A 258 -8.02 -16.78 -8.73
N ARG A 259 -6.75 -16.47 -9.04
CA ARG A 259 -6.37 -15.59 -10.13
C ARG A 259 -6.67 -16.25 -11.48
N ASN A 260 -7.50 -15.61 -12.30
CA ASN A 260 -7.88 -16.08 -13.63
C ASN A 260 -7.79 -14.93 -14.66
N ASN A 261 -6.67 -14.22 -14.70
CA ASN A 261 -6.44 -13.13 -15.63
C ASN A 261 -5.42 -13.53 -16.70
N LYS A 262 -5.88 -14.25 -17.72
CA LYS A 262 -5.04 -14.75 -18.83
C LYS A 262 -4.25 -13.64 -19.54
N ARG A 263 -4.85 -12.43 -19.66
CA ARG A 263 -4.24 -11.29 -20.37
C ARG A 263 -2.92 -10.83 -19.75
N THR A 264 -2.75 -10.96 -18.43
CA THR A 264 -1.57 -10.48 -17.71
C THR A 264 -0.70 -11.63 -17.17
N ASP A 265 -1.03 -12.89 -17.45
CA ASP A 265 -0.23 -14.04 -17.04
C ASP A 265 1.14 -14.07 -17.74
N GLY A 266 1.22 -13.67 -19.01
CA GLY A 266 2.47 -13.60 -19.76
C GLY A 266 3.51 -12.61 -19.19
N PHE A 267 3.10 -11.68 -18.30
CA PHE A 267 4.02 -10.77 -17.61
C PHE A 267 4.60 -11.37 -16.31
N ILE A 268 4.13 -12.54 -15.84
CA ILE A 268 4.66 -13.21 -14.65
C ILE A 268 5.69 -14.23 -15.10
N VAL A 269 6.96 -14.00 -14.75
CA VAL A 269 8.08 -14.89 -15.04
C VAL A 269 8.18 -15.98 -13.98
N LYS A 270 8.15 -15.58 -12.71
CA LYS A 270 8.16 -16.48 -11.56
C LYS A 270 6.97 -16.21 -10.66
N ASP A 271 6.10 -17.21 -10.49
CA ASP A 271 4.98 -17.14 -9.56
C ASP A 271 5.49 -17.28 -8.12
N ARG A 272 4.91 -16.55 -7.18
CA ARG A 272 5.24 -16.61 -5.74
C ARG A 272 5.02 -17.99 -5.10
N ARG A 273 4.20 -18.84 -5.70
CA ARG A 273 3.85 -20.19 -5.20
C ARG A 273 4.73 -21.29 -5.76
N LYS A 274 5.44 -21.02 -6.85
CA LYS A 274 6.41 -21.95 -7.44
C LYS A 274 7.78 -21.47 -6.95
N GLY A 275 8.24 -22.06 -5.85
CA GLY A 275 9.57 -21.88 -5.30
C GLY A 275 10.65 -22.36 -6.24
#